data_54240b4023ceecd3801c16603c4a8256
#
_entry.id   54240b4023ceecd3801c16603c4a8256
#
_cell.length_a   1.000
_cell.length_b   1.000
_cell.length_c   1.000
_cell.angle_alpha   90.00
_cell.angle_beta   90.00
_cell.angle_gamma   90.00
#
_symmetry.space_group_name_H-M   'P 1'
#
loop_
_entity.id
_entity.type
_entity.pdbx_description
1 polymer ?
#
loop_
_entity_poly.entity_id
_entity_poly.type
_entity_poly.pdbx_seq_one_letter_code
_entity_poly.pdbx_strand_id
1 'polypeptide(L)'
;MSRSILLLAGVLVICGIASELGATPGTEPVGIFEGHGDVGTVLHSGSVNYDAAKQSYTLAGSGENMWFTADAFQFVWKKVSGDVSIAADLSFIGAGKNPHRKAVVMVRQTLDADSAYADVALHGEGLTSLQYRDEKGATTHEIQANLSAPRRIQLEKRGDYLYMLLGNGKDATQAAGGSIRVPIHGEYYVGIGVCSHEKDLIEKAVFTNVQLQVPAASSGQPSLYSTLETVPIESTDRRVVYVAQGRFEAPNWMPDGASLLFNRNGYIEKIPVTGGTPETIDTGFANRCNNDHGISPDGRLLAISDSSQEEHRSLVYVLPITGGTPKRLTQNSPSYWHGWSPDGKTLAFVGERNGNFDIYTIPVTGGEEKRLTTAPGLDDGPDYTPDGLYIYFNSERTGQMQIWRMRADGSDQEQVTFDDHNNWFPHISPDGKWMVFLSYDRSVKGHPEDKDVMLRLMSLSDKKITVLAKLFGGQGTINVPSWSPDSKKLAFVSYQWLAH
;
A
#
# COMPACT_ATOMS: atom_id res chain seq x y z
N MET A 1 -72.87 47.73 -33.57
CA MET A 1 -72.35 46.61 -32.76
C MET A 1 -71.26 45.92 -33.56
N SER A 2 -70.02 46.32 -33.36
CA SER A 2 -68.88 45.79 -34.12
C SER A 2 -67.95 45.06 -33.14
N ARG A 3 -67.70 43.81 -33.36
CA ARG A 3 -66.77 43.01 -32.56
C ARG A 3 -65.43 43.00 -33.29
N SER A 4 -64.41 43.56 -32.62
CA SER A 4 -63.03 43.47 -33.06
C SER A 4 -62.40 42.17 -32.52
N ILE A 5 -61.82 41.43 -33.39
CA ILE A 5 -61.04 40.21 -33.12
C ILE A 5 -59.57 40.64 -33.01
N LEU A 6 -58.99 40.42 -31.86
CA LEU A 6 -57.50 40.61 -31.64
C LEU A 6 -56.81 39.31 -32.00
N LEU A 7 -55.93 39.31 -33.01
CA LEU A 7 -55.00 38.24 -33.27
C LEU A 7 -53.75 38.41 -32.38
N LEU A 8 -53.48 37.39 -31.55
CA LEU A 8 -52.23 37.27 -30.78
C LEU A 8 -51.25 36.44 -31.62
N ALA A 9 -50.16 37.08 -32.07
CA ALA A 9 -49.04 36.38 -32.71
C ALA A 9 -48.12 35.81 -31.62
N GLY A 10 -48.11 34.51 -31.44
CA GLY A 10 -47.15 33.82 -30.56
C GLY A 10 -45.80 33.68 -31.27
N VAL A 11 -44.77 34.29 -30.67
CA VAL A 11 -43.38 34.08 -31.07
C VAL A 11 -42.89 32.80 -30.42
N LEU A 12 -42.62 31.76 -31.20
CA LEU A 12 -42.02 30.51 -30.78
C LEU A 12 -40.49 30.72 -30.67
N VAL A 13 -39.99 30.88 -29.47
CA VAL A 13 -38.53 30.86 -29.20
C VAL A 13 -38.07 29.39 -29.20
N ILE A 14 -37.46 28.93 -30.28
CA ILE A 14 -36.78 27.63 -30.33
C ILE A 14 -35.42 27.81 -29.59
N CYS A 15 -35.37 27.36 -28.35
CA CYS A 15 -34.11 27.19 -27.62
C CYS A 15 -33.37 25.99 -28.23
N GLY A 16 -32.42 26.26 -29.09
CA GLY A 16 -31.51 25.22 -29.61
C GLY A 16 -30.63 24.73 -28.47
N ILE A 17 -30.86 23.50 -28.02
CA ILE A 17 -29.93 22.76 -27.20
C ILE A 17 -28.75 22.41 -28.11
N ALA A 18 -27.65 23.17 -27.98
CA ALA A 18 -26.35 22.75 -28.54
C ALA A 18 -25.92 21.50 -27.78
N SER A 19 -26.15 20.33 -28.38
CA SER A 19 -25.49 19.09 -27.94
C SER A 19 -23.99 19.29 -28.20
N GLU A 20 -23.20 19.38 -27.12
CA GLU A 20 -21.75 19.25 -27.23
C GLU A 20 -21.44 17.87 -27.82
N LEU A 21 -21.10 17.85 -29.08
CA LEU A 21 -20.54 16.68 -29.75
C LEU A 21 -19.14 16.46 -29.18
N GLY A 22 -19.05 15.60 -28.14
CA GLY A 22 -17.79 14.99 -27.76
C GLY A 22 -17.16 14.36 -29.00
N ALA A 23 -15.88 14.60 -29.26
CA ALA A 23 -15.15 14.03 -30.39
C ALA A 23 -15.35 12.51 -30.39
N THR A 24 -15.86 11.96 -31.50
CA THR A 24 -16.03 10.51 -31.66
C THR A 24 -14.63 9.86 -31.60
N PRO A 25 -14.38 8.82 -30.78
CA PRO A 25 -13.09 8.14 -30.76
C PRO A 25 -12.70 7.70 -32.15
N GLY A 26 -11.46 7.96 -32.57
CA GLY A 26 -10.92 7.50 -33.85
C GLY A 26 -10.83 5.96 -33.82
N THR A 27 -11.51 5.32 -34.77
CA THR A 27 -11.51 3.86 -34.93
C THR A 27 -10.41 3.36 -35.87
N GLU A 28 -9.57 4.25 -36.38
CA GLU A 28 -8.48 3.85 -37.25
C GLU A 28 -7.34 3.23 -36.44
N PRO A 29 -6.86 2.04 -36.79
CA PRO A 29 -5.76 1.39 -36.11
C PRO A 29 -4.47 2.22 -36.16
N VAL A 30 -3.74 2.29 -35.03
CA VAL A 30 -2.47 2.99 -34.94
C VAL A 30 -1.40 2.06 -34.38
N GLY A 31 -0.55 1.53 -35.26
CA GLY A 31 0.47 0.54 -34.89
C GLY A 31 -0.18 -0.75 -34.37
N ILE A 32 0.06 -1.09 -33.11
CA ILE A 32 -0.55 -2.30 -32.49
C ILE A 32 -1.91 -2.03 -31.81
N PHE A 33 -2.34 -0.77 -31.80
CA PHE A 33 -3.59 -0.35 -31.12
C PHE A 33 -4.75 -0.24 -32.10
N GLU A 34 -5.97 -0.43 -31.59
CA GLU A 34 -7.21 -0.48 -32.37
C GLU A 34 -7.95 0.86 -32.43
N GLY A 35 -7.62 1.78 -31.51
CA GLY A 35 -8.28 3.08 -31.46
C GLY A 35 -7.52 4.09 -30.60
N HIS A 36 -7.95 5.32 -30.71
CA HIS A 36 -7.44 6.44 -29.91
C HIS A 36 -8.51 7.52 -29.72
N GLY A 37 -8.33 8.37 -28.73
CA GLY A 37 -9.20 9.51 -28.47
C GLY A 37 -9.00 10.09 -27.08
N ASP A 38 -9.69 11.18 -26.83
CA ASP A 38 -9.72 11.78 -25.51
C ASP A 38 -10.70 11.03 -24.61
N VAL A 39 -10.27 10.81 -23.37
CA VAL A 39 -11.11 10.33 -22.27
C VAL A 39 -11.50 11.55 -21.44
N GLY A 40 -12.78 11.67 -21.10
CA GLY A 40 -13.32 12.80 -20.37
C GLY A 40 -13.37 14.08 -21.20
N THR A 41 -13.52 15.21 -20.53
CA THR A 41 -13.63 16.53 -21.18
C THR A 41 -12.28 17.21 -21.25
N VAL A 42 -11.80 17.49 -22.46
CA VAL A 42 -10.55 18.22 -22.72
C VAL A 42 -10.85 19.50 -23.51
N LEU A 43 -10.06 20.56 -23.31
CA LEU A 43 -10.19 21.81 -24.10
C LEU A 43 -9.51 21.70 -25.46
N HIS A 44 -8.46 20.93 -25.56
CA HIS A 44 -7.72 20.72 -26.81
C HIS A 44 -7.68 19.24 -27.11
N SER A 45 -8.26 18.84 -28.24
CA SER A 45 -8.28 17.46 -28.68
C SER A 45 -6.86 16.91 -28.80
N GLY A 46 -6.67 15.72 -28.26
CA GLY A 46 -5.40 15.02 -28.36
C GLY A 46 -5.17 14.42 -29.72
N SER A 47 -3.97 13.93 -29.95
CA SER A 47 -3.59 13.27 -31.19
C SER A 47 -2.51 12.22 -30.96
N VAL A 48 -2.40 11.28 -31.92
CA VAL A 48 -1.33 10.30 -31.98
C VAL A 48 -0.72 10.27 -33.38
N ASN A 49 0.59 10.15 -33.43
CA ASN A 49 1.33 9.88 -34.66
C ASN A 49 2.20 8.65 -34.46
N TYR A 50 2.11 7.70 -35.40
CA TYR A 50 2.92 6.47 -35.37
C TYR A 50 3.94 6.48 -36.51
N ASP A 51 5.21 6.39 -36.16
CA ASP A 51 6.31 6.18 -37.09
C ASP A 51 6.61 4.68 -37.20
N ALA A 52 6.14 4.06 -38.28
CA ALA A 52 6.29 2.64 -38.50
C ALA A 52 7.74 2.19 -38.70
N ALA A 53 8.62 3.08 -39.20
CA ALA A 53 10.04 2.75 -39.37
C ALA A 53 10.81 2.70 -38.04
N LYS A 54 10.39 3.50 -37.08
CA LYS A 54 10.98 3.56 -35.73
C LYS A 54 10.18 2.78 -34.69
N GLN A 55 8.99 2.28 -35.06
CA GLN A 55 8.01 1.68 -34.15
C GLN A 55 7.76 2.57 -32.92
N SER A 56 7.58 3.87 -33.15
CA SER A 56 7.41 4.87 -32.10
C SER A 56 6.08 5.60 -32.21
N TYR A 57 5.47 5.88 -31.07
CA TYR A 57 4.24 6.64 -30.93
C TYR A 57 4.57 8.00 -30.32
N THR A 58 4.11 9.07 -30.97
CA THR A 58 4.13 10.42 -30.39
C THR A 58 2.70 10.80 -30.05
N LEU A 59 2.39 10.87 -28.76
CA LEU A 59 1.10 11.32 -28.27
C LEU A 59 1.17 12.79 -27.88
N ALA A 60 0.11 13.52 -28.21
CA ALA A 60 -0.14 14.87 -27.73
C ALA A 60 -1.49 14.88 -27.02
N GLY A 61 -1.53 15.32 -25.78
CA GLY A 61 -2.75 15.36 -24.98
C GLY A 61 -2.84 16.59 -24.10
N SER A 62 -4.06 17.11 -23.93
CA SER A 62 -4.39 18.05 -22.88
C SER A 62 -5.08 17.31 -21.73
N GLY A 63 -5.77 18.04 -20.86
CA GLY A 63 -6.53 17.47 -19.77
C GLY A 63 -6.04 17.94 -18.41
N GLU A 64 -6.99 18.14 -17.50
CA GLU A 64 -6.70 18.66 -16.18
C GLU A 64 -5.98 17.66 -15.29
N ASN A 65 -6.42 16.40 -15.31
CA ASN A 65 -5.78 15.34 -14.52
C ASN A 65 -6.32 13.94 -14.87
N MET A 66 -5.59 12.93 -14.37
CA MET A 66 -6.02 11.55 -14.18
C MET A 66 -5.95 11.28 -12.67
N TRP A 67 -6.97 11.77 -11.94
CA TRP A 67 -7.00 11.79 -10.48
C TRP A 67 -8.43 11.95 -9.95
N PHE A 68 -8.62 11.99 -8.63
CA PHE A 68 -9.92 12.07 -7.98
C PHE A 68 -10.91 11.02 -8.52
N THR A 69 -12.09 11.45 -8.94
CA THR A 69 -13.18 10.57 -9.39
C THR A 69 -13.36 10.53 -10.90
N ALA A 70 -12.61 11.33 -11.66
CA ALA A 70 -12.73 11.42 -13.12
C ALA A 70 -11.41 11.83 -13.78
N ASP A 71 -11.21 11.36 -15.01
CA ASP A 71 -9.99 11.52 -15.78
C ASP A 71 -10.24 12.42 -17.00
N ALA A 72 -9.20 13.18 -17.44
CA ALA A 72 -9.18 13.94 -18.68
C ALA A 72 -7.81 13.82 -19.33
N PHE A 73 -7.67 13.05 -20.44
CA PHE A 73 -6.39 12.78 -21.08
C PHE A 73 -6.54 12.16 -22.46
N GLN A 74 -5.49 12.15 -23.28
CA GLN A 74 -5.42 11.43 -24.54
C GLN A 74 -5.00 9.98 -24.31
N PHE A 75 -5.75 9.02 -24.88
CA PHE A 75 -5.53 7.59 -24.75
C PHE A 75 -5.43 6.90 -26.11
N VAL A 76 -4.57 5.91 -26.24
CA VAL A 76 -4.41 5.03 -27.42
C VAL A 76 -4.50 3.60 -26.91
N TRP A 77 -5.43 2.80 -27.43
CA TRP A 77 -5.83 1.54 -26.79
C TRP A 77 -6.03 0.38 -27.72
N LYS A 78 -6.01 -0.79 -27.12
CA LYS A 78 -6.51 -2.05 -27.66
C LYS A 78 -7.47 -2.69 -26.66
N LYS A 79 -8.53 -3.35 -27.16
CA LYS A 79 -9.39 -4.19 -26.31
C LYS A 79 -8.75 -5.55 -26.09
N VAL A 80 -8.77 -6.00 -24.86
CA VAL A 80 -8.24 -7.31 -24.47
C VAL A 80 -9.12 -7.93 -23.38
N SER A 81 -8.88 -9.20 -23.08
CA SER A 81 -9.48 -9.90 -21.93
C SER A 81 -8.43 -10.80 -21.28
N GLY A 82 -8.64 -11.17 -20.00
CA GLY A 82 -7.73 -12.03 -19.27
C GLY A 82 -6.50 -11.27 -18.73
N ASP A 83 -5.37 -11.95 -18.67
CA ASP A 83 -4.12 -11.38 -18.18
C ASP A 83 -3.39 -10.61 -19.29
N VAL A 84 -2.73 -9.52 -18.92
CA VAL A 84 -2.00 -8.67 -19.86
C VAL A 84 -0.79 -8.02 -19.22
N SER A 85 0.24 -7.83 -20.02
CA SER A 85 1.40 -6.99 -19.69
C SER A 85 1.60 -5.95 -20.78
N ILE A 86 1.69 -4.67 -20.39
CA ILE A 86 2.04 -3.56 -21.28
C ILE A 86 3.28 -2.88 -20.73
N ALA A 87 4.28 -2.67 -21.61
CA ALA A 87 5.52 -1.99 -21.29
C ALA A 87 5.92 -1.03 -22.40
N ALA A 88 6.57 0.07 -22.03
CA ALA A 88 7.09 1.05 -22.98
C ALA A 88 8.33 1.75 -22.41
N ASP A 89 9.25 2.10 -23.30
CA ASP A 89 10.24 3.15 -23.03
C ASP A 89 9.60 4.48 -23.38
N LEU A 90 9.72 5.47 -22.51
CA LEU A 90 9.06 6.75 -22.73
C LEU A 90 9.92 7.96 -22.36
N SER A 91 9.62 9.09 -23.02
CA SER A 91 10.21 10.39 -22.73
C SER A 91 9.26 11.51 -23.12
N PHE A 92 9.26 12.60 -22.35
CA PHE A 92 8.54 13.81 -22.72
C PHE A 92 9.28 14.60 -23.80
N ILE A 93 8.52 15.31 -24.63
CA ILE A 93 9.06 16.28 -25.58
C ILE A 93 8.97 17.67 -24.95
N GLY A 94 10.12 18.32 -24.79
CA GLY A 94 10.23 19.65 -24.18
C GLY A 94 10.17 19.61 -22.65
N ALA A 95 10.48 20.77 -22.05
CA ALA A 95 10.54 20.89 -20.59
C ALA A 95 9.18 20.76 -19.91
N GLY A 96 8.10 21.11 -20.63
CA GLY A 96 6.75 21.18 -20.06
C GLY A 96 6.58 22.35 -19.10
N LYS A 97 5.35 22.58 -18.63
CA LYS A 97 5.07 23.62 -17.65
C LYS A 97 4.68 23.05 -16.30
N ASN A 98 3.93 21.95 -16.28
CA ASN A 98 3.48 21.33 -15.04
C ASN A 98 4.39 20.15 -14.69
N PRO A 99 4.97 20.09 -13.46
CA PRO A 99 5.80 18.97 -13.03
C PRO A 99 4.98 17.66 -12.94
N HIS A 100 3.66 17.74 -12.76
CA HIS A 100 2.77 16.59 -12.66
C HIS A 100 2.14 16.17 -13.99
N ARG A 101 2.55 16.72 -15.16
CA ARG A 101 2.17 16.14 -16.46
C ARG A 101 2.53 14.66 -16.48
N LYS A 102 1.69 13.82 -17.10
CA LYS A 102 1.81 12.36 -17.01
C LYS A 102 1.93 11.73 -18.39
N ALA A 103 2.78 10.69 -18.47
CA ALA A 103 2.79 9.72 -19.54
C ALA A 103 2.68 8.33 -18.93
N VAL A 104 1.75 7.51 -19.44
CA VAL A 104 1.31 6.28 -18.75
C VAL A 104 1.26 5.07 -19.65
N VAL A 105 1.46 3.89 -19.06
CA VAL A 105 0.89 2.62 -19.54
C VAL A 105 -0.28 2.27 -18.63
N MET A 106 -1.43 1.86 -19.20
CA MET A 106 -2.69 1.78 -18.46
C MET A 106 -3.54 0.58 -18.85
N VAL A 107 -4.31 0.08 -17.88
CA VAL A 107 -5.50 -0.74 -18.10
C VAL A 107 -6.71 -0.04 -17.49
N ARG A 108 -7.88 -0.08 -18.18
CA ARG A 108 -9.13 0.50 -17.67
C ARG A 108 -10.34 -0.27 -18.15
N GLN A 109 -11.37 -0.37 -17.30
CA GLN A 109 -12.55 -1.19 -17.60
C GLN A 109 -13.37 -0.63 -18.78
N THR A 110 -13.56 0.70 -18.84
CA THR A 110 -14.30 1.40 -19.91
C THR A 110 -13.57 2.66 -20.33
N LEU A 111 -14.04 3.32 -21.40
CA LEU A 111 -13.54 4.65 -21.82
C LEU A 111 -14.23 5.81 -21.09
N ASP A 112 -15.15 5.54 -20.15
CA ASP A 112 -15.78 6.59 -19.35
C ASP A 112 -14.74 7.28 -18.46
N ALA A 113 -14.89 8.58 -18.24
CA ALA A 113 -13.96 9.37 -17.43
C ALA A 113 -13.79 8.85 -15.99
N ASP A 114 -14.83 8.26 -15.43
CA ASP A 114 -14.88 7.73 -14.05
C ASP A 114 -14.62 6.21 -13.96
N SER A 115 -14.08 5.59 -15.01
CA SER A 115 -13.79 4.16 -15.07
C SER A 115 -12.89 3.68 -13.94
N ALA A 116 -13.10 2.45 -13.46
CA ALA A 116 -12.06 1.71 -12.75
C ALA A 116 -10.83 1.54 -13.65
N TYR A 117 -9.63 1.75 -13.10
CA TYR A 117 -8.37 1.68 -13.85
C TYR A 117 -7.16 1.44 -12.97
N ALA A 118 -6.05 1.07 -13.58
CA ALA A 118 -4.71 1.21 -13.02
C ALA A 118 -3.73 1.63 -14.11
N ASP A 119 -2.76 2.45 -13.75
CA ASP A 119 -1.67 2.83 -14.62
C ASP A 119 -0.32 2.86 -13.89
N VAL A 120 0.76 2.80 -14.66
CA VAL A 120 2.07 3.22 -14.21
C VAL A 120 2.36 4.55 -14.87
N ALA A 121 2.39 5.61 -14.06
CA ALA A 121 2.56 7.00 -14.50
C ALA A 121 3.98 7.48 -14.26
N LEU A 122 4.63 7.97 -15.31
CA LEU A 122 5.80 8.85 -15.19
C LEU A 122 5.35 10.29 -15.22
N HIS A 123 5.72 11.07 -14.21
CA HIS A 123 5.47 12.50 -14.12
C HIS A 123 6.60 13.34 -14.73
N GLY A 124 6.30 14.58 -15.06
CA GLY A 124 7.26 15.50 -15.69
C GLY A 124 8.49 15.79 -14.85
N GLU A 125 8.40 15.77 -13.53
CA GLU A 125 9.52 15.91 -12.58
C GLU A 125 10.25 14.59 -12.26
N GLY A 126 9.79 13.48 -12.83
CA GLY A 126 10.39 12.15 -12.64
C GLY A 126 9.73 11.28 -11.57
N LEU A 127 8.77 11.78 -10.78
CA LEU A 127 7.96 10.94 -9.91
C LEU A 127 7.33 9.82 -10.75
N THR A 128 7.40 8.59 -10.24
CA THR A 128 6.79 7.43 -10.90
C THR A 128 5.94 6.70 -9.89
N SER A 129 4.70 6.39 -10.29
CA SER A 129 3.75 5.75 -9.39
C SER A 129 2.81 4.78 -10.10
N LEU A 130 2.33 3.80 -9.36
CA LEU A 130 1.16 2.99 -9.71
C LEU A 130 -0.07 3.72 -9.19
N GLN A 131 -0.90 4.24 -10.10
CA GLN A 131 -2.15 4.93 -9.76
C GLN A 131 -3.33 4.01 -10.06
N TYR A 132 -4.40 4.07 -9.26
CA TYR A 132 -5.55 3.20 -9.46
C TYR A 132 -6.84 3.77 -8.86
N ARG A 133 -7.94 3.40 -9.49
CA ARG A 133 -9.31 3.56 -9.02
C ARG A 133 -9.95 2.17 -9.02
N ASP A 134 -10.24 1.62 -7.85
CA ASP A 134 -10.69 0.23 -7.70
C ASP A 134 -12.15 0.00 -8.10
N GLU A 135 -12.98 1.07 -8.11
CA GLU A 135 -14.38 1.04 -8.53
C GLU A 135 -14.71 2.27 -9.38
N LYS A 136 -15.70 2.15 -10.25
CA LYS A 136 -16.19 3.27 -11.06
C LYS A 136 -16.64 4.42 -10.17
N GLY A 137 -16.12 5.62 -10.42
CA GLY A 137 -16.44 6.83 -9.67
C GLY A 137 -15.79 6.95 -8.29
N ALA A 138 -15.00 5.97 -7.87
CA ALA A 138 -14.22 6.05 -6.62
C ALA A 138 -13.05 7.05 -6.76
N THR A 139 -12.43 7.39 -5.64
CA THR A 139 -11.23 8.24 -5.61
C THR A 139 -10.01 7.47 -6.09
N THR A 140 -9.14 8.13 -6.84
CA THR A 140 -7.84 7.58 -7.24
C THR A 140 -6.86 7.57 -6.07
N HIS A 141 -6.08 6.50 -5.99
CA HIS A 141 -5.00 6.27 -5.03
C HIS A 141 -3.69 6.03 -5.76
N GLU A 142 -2.56 6.14 -5.05
CA GLU A 142 -1.25 5.84 -5.65
C GLU A 142 -0.31 5.08 -4.72
N ILE A 143 0.65 4.39 -5.36
CA ILE A 143 1.86 3.86 -4.73
C ILE A 143 3.06 4.50 -5.45
N GLN A 144 3.74 5.41 -4.78
CA GLN A 144 4.92 6.10 -5.31
C GLN A 144 6.14 5.18 -5.24
N ALA A 145 6.78 4.93 -6.37
CA ALA A 145 8.02 4.17 -6.43
C ALA A 145 9.20 4.95 -5.81
N ASN A 146 10.19 4.21 -5.34
CA ASN A 146 11.46 4.78 -4.87
C ASN A 146 12.48 5.02 -6.01
N LEU A 147 12.12 4.71 -7.26
CA LEU A 147 12.90 4.97 -8.46
C LEU A 147 12.29 6.15 -9.22
N SER A 148 13.06 7.22 -9.35
CA SER A 148 12.66 8.41 -10.11
C SER A 148 13.11 8.33 -11.56
N ALA A 149 12.27 8.83 -12.47
CA ALA A 149 12.54 8.95 -13.90
C ALA A 149 13.07 7.66 -14.56
N PRO A 150 12.42 6.51 -14.38
CA PRO A 150 12.79 5.28 -15.09
C PRO A 150 12.64 5.49 -16.59
N ARG A 151 13.48 4.84 -17.37
CA ARG A 151 13.36 4.89 -18.83
C ARG A 151 12.25 3.98 -19.35
N ARG A 152 12.00 2.85 -18.66
CA ARG A 152 10.98 1.86 -19.00
C ARG A 152 10.01 1.69 -17.87
N ILE A 153 8.74 1.74 -18.20
CA ILE A 153 7.63 1.43 -17.28
C ILE A 153 6.84 0.24 -17.82
N GLN A 154 6.32 -0.57 -16.89
CA GLN A 154 5.51 -1.75 -17.21
C GLN A 154 4.39 -1.90 -16.19
N LEU A 155 3.19 -2.17 -16.68
CA LEU A 155 2.04 -2.59 -15.90
C LEU A 155 1.70 -4.03 -16.28
N GLU A 156 1.62 -4.90 -15.29
CA GLU A 156 1.22 -6.30 -15.47
C GLU A 156 -0.04 -6.59 -14.68
N LYS A 157 -1.04 -7.18 -15.34
CA LYS A 157 -2.29 -7.66 -14.73
C LYS A 157 -2.31 -9.18 -14.75
N ARG A 158 -2.52 -9.79 -13.57
CA ARG A 158 -2.76 -11.22 -13.38
C ARG A 158 -3.97 -11.43 -12.48
N GLY A 159 -5.05 -11.97 -13.03
CA GLY A 159 -6.33 -12.01 -12.34
C GLY A 159 -6.77 -10.59 -11.95
N ASP A 160 -7.07 -10.37 -10.66
CA ASP A 160 -7.43 -9.06 -10.13
C ASP A 160 -6.22 -8.21 -9.70
N TYR A 161 -5.01 -8.79 -9.67
CA TYR A 161 -3.82 -8.10 -9.21
C TYR A 161 -3.09 -7.37 -10.33
N LEU A 162 -2.59 -6.18 -9.99
CA LEU A 162 -1.78 -5.36 -10.88
C LEU A 162 -0.45 -5.02 -10.21
N TYR A 163 0.59 -5.00 -11.01
CA TYR A 163 1.97 -4.87 -10.58
C TYR A 163 2.68 -3.80 -11.37
N MET A 164 3.41 -2.94 -10.67
CA MET A 164 4.32 -1.97 -11.26
C MET A 164 5.73 -2.56 -11.37
N LEU A 165 6.28 -2.54 -12.59
CA LEU A 165 7.67 -2.92 -12.85
C LEU A 165 8.36 -1.76 -13.56
N LEU A 166 9.58 -1.46 -13.14
CA LEU A 166 10.37 -0.34 -13.67
C LEU A 166 11.75 -0.79 -14.11
N GLY A 167 12.33 -0.07 -15.09
CA GLY A 167 13.66 -0.36 -15.62
C GLY A 167 14.39 0.86 -16.15
N ASN A 168 15.73 0.83 -16.13
CA ASN A 168 16.60 1.93 -16.56
C ASN A 168 17.21 1.69 -17.95
N GLY A 169 16.46 1.12 -18.88
CA GLY A 169 16.91 0.97 -20.27
C GLY A 169 16.82 -0.47 -20.78
N LYS A 170 17.95 -1.05 -21.24
CA LYS A 170 17.96 -2.38 -21.88
C LYS A 170 17.78 -3.54 -20.91
N ASP A 171 17.91 -3.28 -19.61
CA ASP A 171 17.73 -4.29 -18.58
C ASP A 171 16.26 -4.65 -18.42
N ALA A 172 16.00 -5.86 -17.94
CA ALA A 172 14.66 -6.30 -17.61
C ALA A 172 14.06 -5.39 -16.53
N THR A 173 12.75 -5.15 -16.61
CA THR A 173 12.04 -4.44 -15.56
C THR A 173 12.01 -5.25 -14.28
N GLN A 174 12.04 -4.57 -13.13
CA GLN A 174 12.04 -5.19 -11.81
C GLN A 174 10.82 -4.69 -11.01
N ALA A 175 10.39 -5.49 -10.03
CA ALA A 175 9.36 -5.08 -9.08
C ALA A 175 9.71 -3.72 -8.46
N ALA A 176 8.76 -2.79 -8.45
CA ALA A 176 8.99 -1.42 -7.98
C ALA A 176 7.97 -0.92 -6.95
N GLY A 177 7.07 -1.79 -6.51
CA GLY A 177 6.07 -1.47 -5.50
C GLY A 177 5.24 -2.69 -5.13
N GLY A 178 4.36 -2.53 -4.16
CA GLY A 178 3.39 -3.56 -3.77
C GLY A 178 2.35 -3.80 -4.88
N SER A 179 1.66 -4.93 -4.80
CA SER A 179 0.52 -5.20 -5.66
C SER A 179 -0.73 -4.43 -5.20
N ILE A 180 -1.59 -4.13 -6.16
CA ILE A 180 -2.94 -3.64 -5.89
C ILE A 180 -3.96 -4.63 -6.46
N ARG A 181 -5.16 -4.63 -5.91
CA ARG A 181 -6.27 -5.39 -6.41
C ARG A 181 -7.32 -4.46 -7.00
N VAL A 182 -7.53 -4.56 -8.32
CA VAL A 182 -8.59 -3.85 -9.04
C VAL A 182 -9.36 -4.86 -9.89
N PRO A 183 -10.66 -5.07 -9.62
CA PRO A 183 -11.46 -6.10 -10.29
C PRO A 183 -11.87 -5.65 -11.70
N ILE A 184 -10.94 -5.73 -12.66
CA ILE A 184 -11.17 -5.48 -14.08
C ILE A 184 -11.42 -6.82 -14.77
N HIS A 185 -12.66 -7.03 -15.24
CA HIS A 185 -13.13 -8.30 -15.77
C HIS A 185 -13.72 -8.20 -17.19
N GLY A 186 -13.85 -9.35 -17.87
CA GLY A 186 -14.37 -9.43 -19.22
C GLY A 186 -13.45 -8.72 -20.22
N GLU A 187 -14.04 -7.97 -21.17
CA GLU A 187 -13.28 -7.09 -22.06
C GLU A 187 -12.97 -5.77 -21.37
N TYR A 188 -11.76 -5.28 -21.56
CA TYR A 188 -11.27 -4.01 -21.04
C TYR A 188 -10.24 -3.40 -22.00
N TYR A 189 -9.82 -2.18 -21.73
CA TYR A 189 -8.89 -1.43 -22.56
C TYR A 189 -7.49 -1.42 -21.94
N VAL A 190 -6.48 -1.66 -22.78
CA VAL A 190 -5.06 -1.56 -22.42
C VAL A 190 -4.37 -0.62 -23.40
N GLY A 191 -3.48 0.26 -22.92
CA GLY A 191 -2.85 1.20 -23.82
C GLY A 191 -1.87 2.16 -23.16
N ILE A 192 -1.57 3.24 -23.92
CA ILE A 192 -0.66 4.32 -23.55
C ILE A 192 -1.39 5.66 -23.55
N GLY A 193 -1.03 6.57 -22.66
CA GLY A 193 -1.73 7.84 -22.53
C GLY A 193 -0.85 9.01 -22.14
N VAL A 194 -1.34 10.23 -22.38
CA VAL A 194 -0.69 11.50 -22.00
C VAL A 194 -1.72 12.46 -21.44
N CYS A 195 -1.40 13.04 -20.28
CA CYS A 195 -2.15 14.11 -19.64
C CYS A 195 -1.22 15.31 -19.37
N SER A 196 -1.65 16.51 -19.73
CA SER A 196 -0.85 17.74 -19.51
C SER A 196 -0.83 18.21 -18.06
N HIS A 197 -1.82 17.82 -17.26
CA HIS A 197 -2.12 18.35 -15.93
C HIS A 197 -2.46 19.86 -15.94
N GLU A 198 -2.77 20.38 -17.11
CA GLU A 198 -3.18 21.76 -17.38
C GLU A 198 -4.20 21.73 -18.51
N LYS A 199 -5.46 22.11 -18.25
CA LYS A 199 -6.53 22.03 -19.25
C LYS A 199 -6.27 22.85 -20.51
N ASP A 200 -5.52 23.95 -20.39
CA ASP A 200 -5.25 24.90 -21.48
C ASP A 200 -3.97 24.56 -22.27
N LEU A 201 -3.28 23.48 -21.95
CA LEU A 201 -2.01 23.12 -22.58
C LEU A 201 -2.06 21.73 -23.21
N ILE A 202 -1.22 21.56 -24.23
CA ILE A 202 -0.94 20.25 -24.82
C ILE A 202 0.48 19.86 -24.46
N GLU A 203 0.65 18.71 -23.82
CA GLU A 203 1.92 18.06 -23.58
C GLU A 203 2.14 16.90 -24.52
N LYS A 204 3.40 16.57 -24.79
CA LYS A 204 3.77 15.52 -25.72
C LYS A 204 4.73 14.52 -25.11
N ALA A 205 4.51 13.25 -25.38
CA ALA A 205 5.44 12.18 -25.03
C ALA A 205 5.66 11.22 -26.20
N VAL A 206 6.85 10.64 -26.25
CA VAL A 206 7.22 9.59 -27.17
C VAL A 206 7.31 8.28 -26.44
N PHE A 207 6.65 7.27 -26.99
CA PHE A 207 6.70 5.89 -26.52
C PHE A 207 7.38 5.03 -27.59
N THR A 208 8.41 4.29 -27.17
CA THR A 208 9.16 3.35 -28.01
C THR A 208 9.22 1.98 -27.34
N ASN A 209 9.61 0.96 -28.10
CA ASN A 209 9.66 -0.42 -27.56
C ASN A 209 8.38 -0.81 -26.84
N VAL A 210 7.21 -0.37 -27.38
CA VAL A 210 5.92 -0.72 -26.81
C VAL A 210 5.68 -2.21 -26.99
N GLN A 211 5.50 -2.91 -25.89
CA GLN A 211 5.23 -4.34 -25.86
C GLN A 211 3.87 -4.57 -25.20
N LEU A 212 3.03 -5.29 -25.86
CA LEU A 212 1.74 -5.74 -25.36
C LEU A 212 1.67 -7.25 -25.56
N GLN A 213 1.59 -7.98 -24.47
CA GLN A 213 1.64 -9.45 -24.50
C GLN A 213 0.80 -10.05 -23.38
N VAL A 214 0.38 -11.28 -23.58
CA VAL A 214 -0.12 -12.10 -22.47
C VAL A 214 1.10 -12.50 -21.64
N PRO A 215 1.09 -12.22 -20.32
CA PRO A 215 2.19 -12.66 -19.47
C PRO A 215 2.39 -14.17 -19.62
N ALA A 216 3.63 -14.60 -19.76
CA ALA A 216 3.93 -16.03 -19.86
C ALA A 216 3.34 -16.76 -18.64
N ALA A 217 2.71 -17.90 -18.88
CA ALA A 217 2.44 -18.83 -17.80
C ALA A 217 3.79 -19.16 -17.15
N SER A 218 3.87 -18.95 -15.82
CA SER A 218 5.13 -19.19 -15.11
C SER A 218 5.55 -20.64 -15.34
N SER A 219 6.73 -20.85 -15.93
CA SER A 219 7.36 -22.16 -16.05
C SER A 219 8.07 -22.60 -14.75
N GLY A 220 8.13 -21.72 -13.75
CA GLY A 220 8.75 -21.91 -12.44
C GLY A 220 7.83 -21.52 -11.29
N GLN A 221 8.29 -21.73 -10.07
CA GLN A 221 7.62 -21.21 -8.88
C GLN A 221 7.71 -19.68 -8.92
N PRO A 222 6.61 -18.95 -8.66
CA PRO A 222 6.66 -17.49 -8.55
C PRO A 222 7.62 -17.07 -7.44
N SER A 223 8.30 -15.97 -7.63
CA SER A 223 9.15 -15.38 -6.59
C SER A 223 8.35 -14.42 -5.73
N LEU A 224 8.50 -14.56 -4.41
CA LEU A 224 7.99 -13.60 -3.45
C LEU A 224 8.86 -12.34 -3.47
N TYR A 225 8.22 -11.18 -3.50
CA TYR A 225 8.83 -9.89 -3.23
C TYR A 225 8.12 -9.23 -2.06
N SER A 226 8.88 -8.67 -1.14
CA SER A 226 8.38 -7.81 -0.08
C SER A 226 8.63 -6.35 -0.44
N THR A 227 7.68 -5.48 -0.07
CA THR A 227 7.78 -4.04 -0.25
C THR A 227 7.58 -3.36 1.10
N LEU A 228 8.61 -2.64 1.56
CA LEU A 228 8.52 -1.76 2.72
C LEU A 228 7.95 -0.42 2.26
N GLU A 229 6.89 0.00 2.91
CA GLU A 229 6.13 1.18 2.52
C GLU A 229 5.81 2.07 3.71
N THR A 230 5.56 3.34 3.42
CA THR A 230 4.96 4.28 4.36
C THR A 230 3.68 4.86 3.80
N VAL A 231 2.71 5.18 4.67
CA VAL A 231 1.47 5.85 4.31
C VAL A 231 1.15 6.94 5.33
N PRO A 232 0.83 8.19 4.91
CA PRO A 232 0.35 9.22 5.81
C PRO A 232 -1.09 8.92 6.24
N ILE A 233 -1.47 9.30 7.47
CA ILE A 233 -2.83 9.09 7.99
C ILE A 233 -3.88 10.04 7.37
N GLU A 234 -3.43 11.14 6.77
CA GLU A 234 -4.29 12.14 6.12
C GLU A 234 -4.59 11.83 4.66
N SER A 235 -3.87 10.87 4.09
CA SER A 235 -3.98 10.42 2.70
C SER A 235 -3.79 8.91 2.64
N THR A 236 -4.27 8.28 1.58
CA THR A 236 -4.04 6.86 1.31
C THR A 236 -2.90 6.62 0.32
N ASP A 237 -2.09 7.66 0.06
CA ASP A 237 -0.99 7.61 -0.90
C ASP A 237 0.22 6.92 -0.26
N ARG A 238 0.54 5.76 -0.77
CA ARG A 238 1.62 4.90 -0.28
C ARG A 238 2.94 5.32 -0.93
N ARG A 239 4.03 5.20 -0.19
CA ARG A 239 5.38 5.44 -0.70
C ARG A 239 6.26 4.24 -0.44
N VAL A 240 6.88 3.72 -1.49
CA VAL A 240 7.86 2.65 -1.42
C VAL A 240 9.17 3.17 -0.82
N VAL A 241 9.65 2.50 0.22
CA VAL A 241 10.97 2.71 0.82
C VAL A 241 11.98 1.71 0.25
N TYR A 242 11.59 0.42 0.20
CA TYR A 242 12.46 -0.66 -0.22
C TYR A 242 11.67 -1.83 -0.82
N VAL A 243 12.22 -2.43 -1.86
CA VAL A 243 11.69 -3.66 -2.48
C VAL A 243 12.80 -4.68 -2.59
N ALA A 244 12.55 -5.91 -2.21
CA ALA A 244 13.50 -7.01 -2.43
C ALA A 244 12.79 -8.34 -2.58
N GLN A 245 13.45 -9.26 -3.28
CA GLN A 245 13.04 -10.65 -3.35
C GLN A 245 13.23 -11.32 -1.98
N GLY A 246 12.33 -12.22 -1.64
CA GLY A 246 12.26 -12.88 -0.34
C GLY A 246 11.39 -12.11 0.65
N ARG A 247 11.16 -12.73 1.81
CA ARG A 247 10.32 -12.18 2.87
C ARG A 247 11.15 -11.33 3.82
N PHE A 248 10.62 -10.14 4.11
CA PHE A 248 10.99 -9.32 5.26
C PHE A 248 9.72 -8.72 5.88
N GLU A 249 9.76 -8.33 7.15
CA GLU A 249 8.55 -8.17 7.97
C GLU A 249 8.69 -7.09 9.04
N ALA A 250 7.51 -6.61 9.52
CA ALA A 250 7.36 -5.92 10.79
C ALA A 250 8.22 -4.66 10.96
N PRO A 251 7.94 -3.58 10.23
CA PRO A 251 8.76 -2.37 10.31
C PRO A 251 8.51 -1.59 11.61
N ASN A 252 9.58 -1.15 12.26
CA ASN A 252 9.56 -0.19 13.36
C ASN A 252 10.22 1.13 12.95
N TRP A 253 9.67 2.25 13.36
CA TRP A 253 10.35 3.55 13.25
C TRP A 253 11.41 3.73 14.34
N MET A 254 12.58 4.23 13.93
CA MET A 254 13.55 4.77 14.89
C MET A 254 12.99 6.06 15.52
N PRO A 255 13.29 6.36 16.80
CA PRO A 255 12.79 7.56 17.49
C PRO A 255 13.15 8.88 16.83
N ASP A 256 14.23 8.92 16.03
CA ASP A 256 14.64 10.09 15.26
C ASP A 256 13.79 10.31 13.98
N GLY A 257 12.92 9.35 13.63
CA GLY A 257 12.10 9.39 12.43
C GLY A 257 12.88 9.24 11.11
N ALA A 258 14.19 8.97 11.16
CA ALA A 258 15.05 8.97 9.98
C ALA A 258 15.23 7.57 9.38
N SER A 259 14.99 6.51 10.14
CA SER A 259 15.21 5.12 9.72
C SER A 259 14.11 4.19 10.20
N LEU A 260 14.01 3.04 9.54
CA LEU A 260 13.15 1.92 9.89
C LEU A 260 14.00 0.70 10.22
N LEU A 261 13.55 -0.10 11.19
CA LEU A 261 14.02 -1.46 11.41
C LEU A 261 13.01 -2.43 10.82
N PHE A 262 13.46 -3.59 10.40
CA PHE A 262 12.61 -4.70 9.96
C PHE A 262 13.33 -6.04 10.13
N ASN A 263 12.58 -7.13 10.22
CA ASN A 263 13.12 -8.48 10.28
C ASN A 263 13.31 -9.05 8.87
N ARG A 264 14.47 -9.68 8.63
CA ARG A 264 14.75 -10.42 7.40
C ARG A 264 15.69 -11.58 7.65
N ASN A 265 15.31 -12.78 7.20
CA ASN A 265 16.13 -14.00 7.31
C ASN A 265 16.66 -14.29 8.71
N GLY A 266 15.89 -13.97 9.76
CA GLY A 266 16.28 -14.18 11.16
C GLY A 266 17.15 -13.08 11.75
N TYR A 267 17.42 -12.00 11.01
CA TYR A 267 18.18 -10.83 11.47
C TYR A 267 17.31 -9.59 11.52
N ILE A 268 17.76 -8.59 12.24
CA ILE A 268 17.16 -7.24 12.25
C ILE A 268 18.01 -6.34 11.36
N GLU A 269 17.36 -5.74 10.38
CA GLU A 269 17.99 -4.79 9.44
C GLU A 269 17.46 -3.38 9.67
N LYS A 270 18.31 -2.39 9.37
CA LYS A 270 18.00 -0.95 9.46
C LYS A 270 18.14 -0.32 8.08
N ILE A 271 17.20 0.55 7.70
CA ILE A 271 17.23 1.29 6.44
C ILE A 271 16.78 2.75 6.65
N PRO A 272 17.38 3.74 5.96
CA PRO A 272 16.85 5.09 5.94
C PRO A 272 15.42 5.12 5.37
N VAL A 273 14.55 5.97 5.89
CA VAL A 273 13.17 6.12 5.38
C VAL A 273 13.13 6.63 3.93
N THR A 274 14.22 7.20 3.45
CA THR A 274 14.42 7.61 2.05
C THR A 274 14.82 6.47 1.11
N GLY A 275 14.98 5.25 1.65
CA GLY A 275 15.47 4.10 0.90
C GLY A 275 16.99 3.94 0.95
N GLY A 276 17.49 3.02 0.16
CA GLY A 276 18.92 2.68 0.09
C GLY A 276 19.19 1.22 0.37
N THR A 277 20.41 0.90 0.83
CA THR A 277 20.81 -0.46 1.20
C THR A 277 20.61 -0.68 2.68
N PRO A 278 19.87 -1.72 3.09
CA PRO A 278 19.73 -2.06 4.51
C PRO A 278 21.06 -2.47 5.15
N GLU A 279 21.21 -2.15 6.43
CA GLU A 279 22.33 -2.55 7.26
C GLU A 279 21.87 -3.51 8.35
N THR A 280 22.53 -4.64 8.53
CA THR A 280 22.22 -5.61 9.58
C THR A 280 22.72 -5.12 10.94
N ILE A 281 21.86 -5.15 11.96
CA ILE A 281 22.23 -4.92 13.34
C ILE A 281 22.87 -6.21 13.89
N ASP A 282 24.04 -6.09 14.53
CA ASP A 282 24.67 -7.22 15.20
C ASP A 282 23.84 -7.67 16.41
N THR A 283 23.15 -8.78 16.29
CA THR A 283 22.35 -9.40 17.36
C THR A 283 23.09 -10.57 18.05
N GLY A 284 24.42 -10.64 17.92
CA GLY A 284 25.25 -11.67 18.53
C GLY A 284 24.84 -13.08 18.13
N PHE A 285 24.45 -13.93 19.09
CA PHE A 285 24.00 -15.29 18.82
C PHE A 285 22.58 -15.37 18.24
N ALA A 286 21.76 -14.33 18.38
CA ALA A 286 20.37 -14.31 17.95
C ALA A 286 20.29 -14.12 16.44
N ASN A 287 20.14 -15.24 15.70
CA ASN A 287 20.11 -15.29 14.25
C ASN A 287 18.86 -15.99 13.70
N ARG A 288 17.86 -16.16 14.57
CA ARG A 288 16.51 -16.67 14.25
C ARG A 288 15.45 -15.76 14.87
N CYS A 289 15.70 -14.45 14.79
CA CYS A 289 14.69 -13.46 15.16
C CYS A 289 13.46 -13.61 14.28
N ASN A 290 12.28 -13.59 14.90
CA ASN A 290 11.03 -13.49 14.17
C ASN A 290 10.62 -12.02 13.99
N ASN A 291 9.39 -11.77 13.56
CA ASN A 291 8.87 -10.43 13.32
C ASN A 291 8.52 -9.63 14.59
N ASP A 292 8.64 -10.21 15.79
CA ASP A 292 8.30 -9.56 17.06
C ASP A 292 9.53 -8.91 17.65
N HIS A 293 9.78 -7.66 17.28
CA HIS A 293 10.89 -6.86 17.73
C HIS A 293 10.49 -5.39 17.89
N GLY A 294 11.22 -4.63 18.71
CA GLY A 294 10.93 -3.21 18.84
C GLY A 294 11.87 -2.44 19.74
N ILE A 295 11.88 -1.14 19.53
CA ILE A 295 12.80 -0.18 20.11
C ILE A 295 12.19 0.37 21.41
N SER A 296 13.03 0.49 22.46
CA SER A 296 12.60 1.15 23.69
C SER A 296 12.24 2.62 23.47
N PRO A 297 11.35 3.21 24.29
CA PRO A 297 10.91 4.59 24.11
C PRO A 297 12.05 5.62 24.12
N ASP A 298 13.15 5.34 24.84
CA ASP A 298 14.34 6.19 24.87
C ASP A 298 15.33 5.94 23.71
N GLY A 299 15.01 4.99 22.82
CA GLY A 299 15.81 4.64 21.64
C GLY A 299 17.12 3.90 21.94
N ARG A 300 17.34 3.40 23.15
CA ARG A 300 18.63 2.81 23.54
C ARG A 300 18.68 1.30 23.46
N LEU A 301 17.54 0.65 23.62
CA LEU A 301 17.42 -0.81 23.63
C LEU A 301 16.57 -1.31 22.48
N LEU A 302 16.87 -2.50 22.03
CA LEU A 302 16.09 -3.32 21.11
C LEU A 302 15.62 -4.56 21.87
N ALA A 303 14.32 -4.81 21.86
CA ALA A 303 13.74 -6.10 22.23
C ALA A 303 13.59 -6.96 21.00
N ILE A 304 13.89 -8.24 21.11
CA ILE A 304 13.75 -9.24 20.05
C ILE A 304 13.15 -10.51 20.59
N SER A 305 12.42 -11.23 19.74
CA SER A 305 11.99 -12.60 19.96
C SER A 305 12.84 -13.51 19.08
N ASP A 306 13.62 -14.40 19.68
CA ASP A 306 14.59 -15.25 18.97
C ASP A 306 14.48 -16.71 19.39
N SER A 307 14.67 -17.63 18.42
CA SER A 307 14.55 -19.09 18.61
C SER A 307 15.87 -19.83 18.35
N SER A 308 17.02 -19.15 18.35
CA SER A 308 18.34 -19.75 18.11
C SER A 308 18.89 -20.59 19.28
N GLN A 309 18.38 -20.32 20.50
CA GLN A 309 18.77 -21.04 21.72
C GLN A 309 17.67 -22.01 22.12
N GLU A 310 18.03 -23.03 22.91
CA GLU A 310 17.14 -24.02 23.52
C GLU A 310 15.89 -24.45 22.72
N GLU A 311 15.82 -25.68 22.27
CA GLU A 311 14.66 -26.32 21.63
C GLU A 311 14.05 -25.58 20.41
N HIS A 312 14.69 -24.55 19.90
CA HIS A 312 14.21 -23.72 18.80
C HIS A 312 12.82 -23.07 19.03
N ARG A 313 12.50 -22.76 20.29
CA ARG A 313 11.32 -22.01 20.68
C ARG A 313 11.63 -20.57 20.99
N SER A 314 10.74 -19.65 20.60
CA SER A 314 10.94 -18.21 20.79
C SER A 314 11.02 -17.81 22.25
N LEU A 315 11.99 -16.94 22.55
CA LEU A 315 12.21 -16.30 23.84
C LEU A 315 12.47 -14.82 23.64
N VAL A 316 12.12 -14.00 24.62
CA VAL A 316 12.33 -12.56 24.58
C VAL A 316 13.69 -12.19 25.14
N TYR A 317 14.42 -11.37 24.38
CA TYR A 317 15.73 -10.81 24.72
C TYR A 317 15.74 -9.31 24.57
N VAL A 318 16.68 -8.65 25.23
CA VAL A 318 17.01 -7.23 25.02
C VAL A 318 18.49 -7.05 24.80
N LEU A 319 18.86 -6.07 23.96
CA LEU A 319 20.23 -5.69 23.67
C LEU A 319 20.30 -4.19 23.38
N PRO A 320 21.50 -3.57 23.39
CA PRO A 320 21.66 -2.20 22.90
C PRO A 320 21.20 -2.06 21.45
N ILE A 321 20.58 -0.94 21.09
CA ILE A 321 20.16 -0.66 19.70
C ILE A 321 21.35 -0.64 18.72
N THR A 322 22.54 -0.40 19.21
CA THR A 322 23.80 -0.44 18.43
C THR A 322 24.31 -1.86 18.19
N GLY A 323 23.61 -2.86 18.69
CA GLY A 323 24.02 -4.26 18.61
C GLY A 323 24.80 -4.75 19.83
N GLY A 324 25.10 -6.05 19.82
CA GLY A 324 25.83 -6.74 20.87
C GLY A 324 25.17 -8.05 21.31
N THR A 325 25.61 -8.60 22.44
CA THR A 325 25.09 -9.86 22.96
C THR A 325 23.71 -9.65 23.62
N PRO A 326 22.64 -10.33 23.15
CA PRO A 326 21.32 -10.21 23.76
C PRO A 326 21.27 -10.79 25.17
N LYS A 327 20.60 -10.08 26.08
CA LYS A 327 20.27 -10.55 27.41
C LYS A 327 18.88 -11.19 27.41
N ARG A 328 18.79 -12.46 27.79
CA ARG A 328 17.52 -13.19 27.94
C ARG A 328 16.69 -12.57 29.07
N LEU A 329 15.38 -12.39 28.82
CA LEU A 329 14.41 -11.93 29.79
C LEU A 329 13.45 -13.04 30.22
N THR A 330 12.77 -13.69 29.28
CA THR A 330 11.80 -14.75 29.58
C THR A 330 12.50 -16.08 29.84
N GLN A 331 11.99 -16.83 30.81
CA GLN A 331 12.52 -18.16 31.15
C GLN A 331 11.72 -19.29 30.46
N ASN A 332 10.44 -19.03 30.21
CA ASN A 332 9.53 -19.99 29.60
C ASN A 332 9.32 -19.70 28.11
N SER A 333 9.26 -20.75 27.31
CA SER A 333 9.00 -20.68 25.86
C SER A 333 7.71 -21.41 25.47
N PRO A 334 7.02 -20.98 24.40
CA PRO A 334 7.32 -19.81 23.61
C PRO A 334 6.94 -18.50 24.30
N SER A 335 7.65 -17.43 23.98
CA SER A 335 7.37 -16.06 24.36
C SER A 335 7.67 -15.15 23.19
N TYR A 336 6.74 -14.24 22.84
CA TYR A 336 6.79 -13.34 21.70
C TYR A 336 6.63 -11.90 22.19
N TRP A 337 7.60 -11.04 21.91
CA TRP A 337 7.56 -9.63 22.31
C TRP A 337 6.56 -8.85 21.45
N HIS A 338 5.86 -7.85 22.06
CA HIS A 338 5.00 -6.94 21.32
C HIS A 338 5.09 -5.48 21.74
N GLY A 339 5.32 -5.16 23.00
CA GLY A 339 5.24 -3.77 23.46
C GLY A 339 6.20 -3.40 24.57
N TRP A 340 6.61 -2.12 24.59
CA TRP A 340 7.31 -1.48 25.68
C TRP A 340 6.35 -0.64 26.50
N SER A 341 6.45 -0.65 27.83
CA SER A 341 5.84 0.40 28.64
C SER A 341 6.47 1.76 28.31
N PRO A 342 5.70 2.87 28.33
CA PRO A 342 6.23 4.19 27.95
C PRO A 342 7.41 4.67 28.80
N ASP A 343 7.56 4.17 30.04
CA ASP A 343 8.70 4.45 30.91
C ASP A 343 9.92 3.56 30.64
N GLY A 344 9.82 2.64 29.67
CA GLY A 344 10.89 1.73 29.27
C GLY A 344 11.25 0.66 30.29
N LYS A 345 10.46 0.47 31.36
CA LYS A 345 10.83 -0.43 32.46
C LYS A 345 10.22 -1.82 32.36
N THR A 346 9.17 -1.98 31.55
CA THR A 346 8.40 -3.23 31.42
C THR A 346 8.17 -3.55 29.97
N LEU A 347 8.21 -4.84 29.65
CA LEU A 347 7.82 -5.36 28.33
C LEU A 347 6.50 -6.11 28.44
N ALA A 348 5.63 -5.95 27.44
CA ALA A 348 4.47 -6.80 27.23
C ALA A 348 4.82 -7.82 26.14
N PHE A 349 4.39 -9.05 26.35
CA PHE A 349 4.64 -10.16 25.46
C PHE A 349 3.50 -11.20 25.50
N VAL A 350 3.44 -12.04 24.49
CA VAL A 350 2.54 -13.18 24.43
C VAL A 350 3.32 -14.43 24.82
N GLY A 351 2.73 -15.26 25.68
CA GLY A 351 3.33 -16.51 26.09
C GLY A 351 2.33 -17.65 26.13
N GLU A 352 2.71 -18.81 25.61
CA GLU A 352 1.95 -20.04 25.82
C GLU A 352 2.31 -20.64 27.15
N ARG A 353 1.35 -20.68 28.07
CA ARG A 353 1.50 -21.33 29.37
C ARG A 353 0.28 -22.19 29.62
N ASN A 354 0.51 -23.45 29.97
CA ASN A 354 -0.56 -24.43 30.24
C ASN A 354 -1.52 -24.63 29.05
N GLY A 355 -1.02 -24.51 27.80
CA GLY A 355 -1.81 -24.74 26.59
C GLY A 355 -2.71 -23.56 26.19
N ASN A 356 -2.53 -22.36 26.77
CA ASN A 356 -3.21 -21.14 26.36
C ASN A 356 -2.21 -20.02 26.09
N PHE A 357 -2.47 -19.22 25.03
CA PHE A 357 -1.70 -18.01 24.74
C PHE A 357 -2.34 -16.83 25.43
N ASP A 358 -1.59 -16.18 26.30
CA ASP A 358 -2.03 -15.05 27.10
C ASP A 358 -1.03 -13.91 27.09
N ILE A 359 -1.51 -12.73 27.49
CA ILE A 359 -0.67 -11.54 27.64
C ILE A 359 0.05 -11.60 29.00
N TYR A 360 1.34 -11.36 28.93
CA TYR A 360 2.24 -11.27 30.09
C TYR A 360 3.02 -9.96 30.07
N THR A 361 3.51 -9.57 31.23
CA THR A 361 4.51 -8.51 31.37
C THR A 361 5.72 -9.01 32.14
N ILE A 362 6.90 -8.40 31.87
CA ILE A 362 8.15 -8.69 32.54
C ILE A 362 8.99 -7.43 32.69
N PRO A 363 9.66 -7.18 33.84
CA PRO A 363 10.60 -6.06 33.96
C PRO A 363 11.75 -6.19 32.95
N VAL A 364 12.24 -5.05 32.41
CA VAL A 364 13.40 -5.03 31.50
C VAL A 364 14.68 -5.54 32.15
N THR A 365 14.73 -5.54 33.46
CA THR A 365 15.82 -6.13 34.25
C THR A 365 15.76 -7.66 34.33
N GLY A 366 14.66 -8.25 33.88
CA GLY A 366 14.28 -9.65 34.11
C GLY A 366 13.59 -9.84 35.45
N GLY A 367 13.14 -11.04 35.74
CA GLY A 367 12.44 -11.38 36.96
C GLY A 367 11.20 -12.24 36.72
N GLU A 368 10.17 -12.07 37.53
CA GLU A 368 8.95 -12.83 37.45
C GLU A 368 8.04 -12.34 36.32
N GLU A 369 7.51 -13.27 35.51
CA GLU A 369 6.49 -13.03 34.50
C GLU A 369 5.12 -12.82 35.18
N LYS A 370 4.46 -11.69 34.92
CA LYS A 370 3.11 -11.43 35.41
C LYS A 370 2.08 -11.70 34.30
N ARG A 371 1.22 -12.68 34.49
CA ARG A 371 0.11 -12.97 33.59
C ARG A 371 -1.00 -11.95 33.76
N LEU A 372 -1.48 -11.33 32.67
CA LEU A 372 -2.52 -10.30 32.67
C LEU A 372 -3.88 -10.81 32.15
N THR A 373 -3.88 -11.79 31.24
CA THR A 373 -5.12 -12.39 30.71
C THR A 373 -5.21 -13.87 31.05
N THR A 374 -6.43 -14.39 31.13
CA THR A 374 -6.72 -15.80 31.51
C THR A 374 -7.93 -16.34 30.76
N ALA A 375 -8.50 -15.60 29.80
CA ALA A 375 -9.65 -16.04 29.04
C ALA A 375 -9.25 -17.25 28.17
N PRO A 376 -10.16 -18.21 27.94
CA PRO A 376 -9.92 -19.26 26.96
C PRO A 376 -9.78 -18.70 25.57
N GLY A 377 -8.86 -19.27 24.78
CA GLY A 377 -8.56 -18.83 23.43
C GLY A 377 -7.31 -17.96 23.37
N LEU A 378 -6.98 -17.53 22.17
CA LEU A 378 -5.78 -16.75 21.89
C LEU A 378 -5.98 -15.27 22.28
N ASP A 379 -5.11 -14.78 23.15
CA ASP A 379 -4.87 -13.34 23.38
C ASP A 379 -3.48 -13.00 22.85
N ASP A 380 -3.35 -11.96 21.99
CA ASP A 380 -2.13 -11.63 21.27
C ASP A 380 -1.95 -10.12 21.02
N GLY A 381 -0.77 -9.71 20.55
CA GLY A 381 -0.46 -8.35 20.10
C GLY A 381 -0.61 -7.25 21.13
N PRO A 382 -0.10 -7.39 22.38
CA PRO A 382 -0.24 -6.34 23.40
C PRO A 382 0.62 -5.11 23.09
N ASP A 383 -0.01 -3.93 23.05
CA ASP A 383 0.67 -2.65 22.91
C ASP A 383 0.18 -1.63 23.96
N TYR A 384 1.11 -0.91 24.59
CA TYR A 384 0.79 0.09 25.60
C TYR A 384 0.29 1.39 24.96
N THR A 385 -0.65 2.06 25.66
CA THR A 385 -0.93 3.46 25.35
C THR A 385 0.23 4.36 25.77
N PRO A 386 0.47 5.51 25.08
CA PRO A 386 1.57 6.41 25.40
C PRO A 386 1.55 6.97 26.82
N ASP A 387 0.38 7.04 27.46
CA ASP A 387 0.22 7.44 28.87
C ASP A 387 0.47 6.30 29.87
N GLY A 388 0.66 5.07 29.37
CA GLY A 388 0.89 3.87 30.17
C GLY A 388 -0.33 3.36 30.95
N LEU A 389 -1.53 3.93 30.72
CA LEU A 389 -2.72 3.54 31.49
C LEU A 389 -3.36 2.25 31.02
N TYR A 390 -3.27 1.96 29.70
CA TYR A 390 -3.91 0.81 29.08
C TYR A 390 -2.92 0.00 28.24
N ILE A 391 -3.28 -1.27 28.05
CA ILE A 391 -2.70 -2.18 27.05
C ILE A 391 -3.85 -2.54 26.11
N TYR A 392 -3.67 -2.31 24.80
CA TYR A 392 -4.54 -2.82 23.75
C TYR A 392 -3.99 -4.18 23.30
N PHE A 393 -4.87 -5.09 22.93
CA PHE A 393 -4.51 -6.44 22.47
C PHE A 393 -5.64 -7.01 21.62
N ASN A 394 -5.40 -8.08 20.92
CA ASN A 394 -6.45 -8.81 20.22
C ASN A 394 -6.79 -10.11 20.93
N SER A 395 -8.06 -10.53 20.88
CA SER A 395 -8.58 -11.69 21.59
C SER A 395 -9.71 -12.36 20.82
N GLU A 396 -9.71 -13.69 20.81
CA GLU A 396 -10.80 -14.49 20.20
C GLU A 396 -11.88 -14.95 21.19
N ARG A 397 -11.84 -14.48 22.45
CA ARG A 397 -12.73 -14.92 23.54
C ARG A 397 -14.23 -14.76 23.26
N THR A 398 -14.62 -13.94 22.29
CA THR A 398 -16.01 -13.78 21.83
C THR A 398 -16.34 -14.58 20.57
N GLY A 399 -15.44 -15.50 20.16
CA GLY A 399 -15.62 -16.38 19.00
C GLY A 399 -15.13 -15.81 17.68
N GLN A 400 -14.64 -14.56 17.68
CA GLN A 400 -14.03 -13.87 16.55
C GLN A 400 -12.89 -12.99 17.07
N MET A 401 -11.79 -12.91 16.33
CA MET A 401 -10.66 -12.09 16.74
C MET A 401 -11.02 -10.60 16.66
N GLN A 402 -11.05 -9.93 17.82
CA GLN A 402 -11.39 -8.53 17.97
C GLN A 402 -10.35 -7.80 18.83
N ILE A 403 -10.30 -6.49 18.71
CA ILE A 403 -9.43 -5.67 19.55
C ILE A 403 -10.11 -5.45 20.91
N TRP A 404 -9.33 -5.63 21.96
CA TRP A 404 -9.65 -5.41 23.36
C TRP A 404 -8.67 -4.44 23.99
N ARG A 405 -9.02 -3.89 25.13
CA ARG A 405 -8.07 -3.17 25.99
C ARG A 405 -8.27 -3.54 27.45
N MET A 406 -7.27 -3.33 28.25
CA MET A 406 -7.27 -3.51 29.70
C MET A 406 -6.43 -2.42 30.35
N ARG A 407 -6.58 -2.23 31.67
CA ARG A 407 -5.61 -1.46 32.44
C ARG A 407 -4.23 -2.12 32.38
N ALA A 408 -3.15 -1.34 32.56
CA ALA A 408 -1.78 -1.87 32.50
C ALA A 408 -1.50 -2.96 33.59
N ASP A 409 -2.34 -3.04 34.62
CA ASP A 409 -2.24 -4.08 35.65
C ASP A 409 -3.03 -5.36 35.31
N GLY A 410 -3.76 -5.38 34.17
CA GLY A 410 -4.60 -6.49 33.69
C GLY A 410 -6.09 -6.38 34.03
N SER A 411 -6.50 -5.39 34.83
CA SER A 411 -7.90 -5.15 35.21
C SER A 411 -8.71 -4.46 34.09
N ASP A 412 -10.03 -4.39 34.27
CA ASP A 412 -10.96 -3.64 33.43
C ASP A 412 -10.87 -4.01 31.93
N GLN A 413 -10.91 -5.31 31.62
CA GLN A 413 -10.83 -5.79 30.23
C GLN A 413 -12.13 -5.53 29.46
N GLU A 414 -12.05 -4.79 28.36
CA GLU A 414 -13.22 -4.44 27.54
C GLU A 414 -12.94 -4.56 26.04
N GLN A 415 -13.96 -4.95 25.28
CA GLN A 415 -13.89 -5.04 23.81
C GLN A 415 -13.95 -3.66 23.16
N VAL A 416 -13.15 -3.44 22.12
CA VAL A 416 -13.02 -2.16 21.41
C VAL A 416 -13.61 -2.22 20.00
N THR A 417 -13.46 -3.34 19.28
CA THR A 417 -14.01 -3.51 17.92
C THR A 417 -15.11 -4.57 17.92
N PHE A 418 -16.14 -4.40 17.06
CA PHE A 418 -17.36 -5.23 17.04
C PHE A 418 -17.82 -5.52 15.60
N ASP A 419 -16.93 -5.51 14.63
CA ASP A 419 -17.29 -5.68 13.21
C ASP A 419 -17.08 -7.12 12.70
N ASP A 420 -17.41 -7.35 11.43
CA ASP A 420 -17.37 -8.68 10.80
C ASP A 420 -15.97 -9.12 10.30
N HIS A 421 -14.90 -8.40 10.68
CA HIS A 421 -13.53 -8.74 10.32
C HIS A 421 -12.79 -9.37 11.50
N ASN A 422 -11.76 -10.15 11.22
CA ASN A 422 -10.80 -10.58 12.23
C ASN A 422 -9.72 -9.50 12.37
N ASN A 423 -9.67 -8.81 13.52
CA ASN A 423 -8.85 -7.64 13.80
C ASN A 423 -7.65 -8.01 14.67
N TRP A 424 -6.43 -7.65 14.20
CA TRP A 424 -5.15 -8.06 14.77
C TRP A 424 -4.19 -6.88 14.95
N PHE A 425 -3.28 -7.00 15.92
CA PHE A 425 -2.13 -6.11 16.15
C PHE A 425 -2.51 -4.64 16.26
N PRO A 426 -3.21 -4.24 17.34
CA PRO A 426 -3.56 -2.84 17.58
C PRO A 426 -2.33 -2.04 18.01
N HIS A 427 -1.98 -0.96 17.31
CA HIS A 427 -0.90 -0.07 17.68
C HIS A 427 -1.43 1.35 17.83
N ILE A 428 -1.18 1.93 19.02
CA ILE A 428 -1.63 3.29 19.35
C ILE A 428 -0.59 4.30 18.88
N SER A 429 -1.08 5.39 18.25
CA SER A 429 -0.20 6.48 17.82
C SER A 429 0.51 7.14 19.02
N PRO A 430 1.75 7.64 18.87
CA PRO A 430 2.48 8.32 19.95
C PRO A 430 1.74 9.49 20.60
N ASP A 431 0.84 10.17 19.85
CA ASP A 431 -0.01 11.25 20.38
C ASP A 431 -1.30 10.76 21.08
N GLY A 432 -1.52 9.44 21.12
CA GLY A 432 -2.66 8.81 21.78
C GLY A 432 -4.02 9.02 21.13
N LYS A 433 -4.08 9.50 19.86
CA LYS A 433 -5.35 9.84 19.21
C LYS A 433 -5.88 8.76 18.28
N TRP A 434 -5.00 7.93 17.75
CA TRP A 434 -5.30 6.96 16.72
C TRP A 434 -4.87 5.55 17.12
N MET A 435 -5.55 4.57 16.57
CA MET A 435 -5.14 3.16 16.60
C MET A 435 -5.13 2.64 15.17
N VAL A 436 -4.00 2.06 14.75
CA VAL A 436 -3.95 1.25 13.53
C VAL A 436 -4.06 -0.22 13.90
N PHE A 437 -4.66 -1.02 13.04
CA PHE A 437 -4.75 -2.47 13.19
C PHE A 437 -4.93 -3.14 11.83
N LEU A 438 -4.60 -4.42 11.75
CA LEU A 438 -4.74 -5.25 10.56
C LEU A 438 -6.07 -5.99 10.60
N SER A 439 -6.81 -6.00 9.49
CA SER A 439 -8.08 -6.72 9.38
C SER A 439 -8.05 -7.72 8.24
N TYR A 440 -8.41 -8.96 8.58
CA TYR A 440 -8.65 -10.04 7.63
C TYR A 440 -10.14 -10.23 7.37
N ASP A 441 -10.46 -10.84 6.25
CA ASP A 441 -11.81 -11.37 6.03
C ASP A 441 -12.21 -12.30 7.17
N ARG A 442 -13.50 -12.32 7.52
CA ARG A 442 -14.06 -13.14 8.60
C ARG A 442 -13.75 -14.63 8.47
N SER A 443 -13.64 -15.13 7.25
CA SER A 443 -13.38 -16.55 6.98
C SER A 443 -11.93 -16.97 7.24
N VAL A 444 -11.00 -16.02 7.38
CA VAL A 444 -9.57 -16.28 7.59
C VAL A 444 -9.35 -16.60 9.08
N LYS A 445 -8.83 -17.79 9.36
CA LYS A 445 -8.47 -18.21 10.73
C LYS A 445 -7.03 -17.82 11.04
N GLY A 446 -6.80 -17.30 12.26
CA GLY A 446 -5.49 -16.81 12.69
C GLY A 446 -5.07 -15.58 11.91
N HIS A 447 -3.75 -15.37 11.82
CA HIS A 447 -3.14 -14.23 11.09
C HIS A 447 -2.11 -14.73 10.06
N PRO A 448 -2.52 -15.58 9.09
CA PRO A 448 -1.58 -16.14 8.12
C PRO A 448 -0.98 -15.06 7.22
N GLU A 449 0.19 -15.36 6.68
CA GLU A 449 0.80 -14.62 5.58
C GLU A 449 0.02 -14.81 4.27
N ASP A 450 0.32 -13.98 3.26
CA ASP A 450 -0.18 -14.11 1.88
C ASP A 450 -1.71 -14.09 1.78
N LYS A 451 -2.31 -13.05 2.36
CA LYS A 451 -3.75 -12.78 2.32
C LYS A 451 -4.06 -11.36 1.88
N ASP A 452 -5.25 -11.18 1.29
CA ASP A 452 -5.83 -9.86 1.17
C ASP A 452 -6.21 -9.36 2.56
N VAL A 453 -5.67 -8.22 2.95
CA VAL A 453 -5.89 -7.59 4.24
C VAL A 453 -6.13 -6.10 4.09
N MET A 454 -6.61 -5.49 5.15
CA MET A 454 -6.77 -4.04 5.24
C MET A 454 -5.98 -3.49 6.42
N LEU A 455 -5.21 -2.43 6.18
CA LEU A 455 -4.80 -1.52 7.24
C LEU A 455 -5.95 -0.58 7.56
N ARG A 456 -6.42 -0.63 8.79
CA ARG A 456 -7.55 0.20 9.26
C ARG A 456 -7.08 1.14 10.37
N LEU A 457 -7.59 2.35 10.34
CA LEU A 457 -7.31 3.41 11.29
C LEU A 457 -8.57 3.75 12.08
N MET A 458 -8.50 3.66 13.41
CA MET A 458 -9.57 4.09 14.30
C MET A 458 -9.20 5.39 15.01
N SER A 459 -10.06 6.38 14.96
CA SER A 459 -10.00 7.53 15.87
C SER A 459 -10.42 7.09 17.28
N LEU A 460 -9.58 7.31 18.27
CA LEU A 460 -9.87 6.89 19.65
C LEU A 460 -10.93 7.78 20.34
N SER A 461 -11.17 8.98 19.81
CA SER A 461 -12.16 9.92 20.37
C SER A 461 -13.60 9.56 20.01
N ASP A 462 -13.88 9.21 18.75
CA ASP A 462 -15.23 8.94 18.25
C ASP A 462 -15.43 7.51 17.75
N LYS A 463 -14.38 6.68 17.81
CA LYS A 463 -14.35 5.27 17.36
C LYS A 463 -14.61 5.08 15.87
N LYS A 464 -14.53 6.14 15.07
CA LYS A 464 -14.67 6.04 13.62
C LYS A 464 -13.49 5.27 13.02
N ILE A 465 -13.80 4.29 12.18
CA ILE A 465 -12.82 3.46 11.47
C ILE A 465 -12.80 3.87 10.00
N THR A 466 -11.59 4.00 9.44
CA THR A 466 -11.34 4.22 8.03
C THR A 466 -10.33 3.19 7.50
N VAL A 467 -10.38 2.89 6.20
CA VAL A 467 -9.39 2.03 5.54
C VAL A 467 -8.27 2.91 5.00
N LEU A 468 -7.04 2.67 5.45
CA LEU A 468 -5.85 3.36 4.94
C LEU A 468 -5.29 2.68 3.69
N ALA A 469 -5.27 1.36 3.67
CA ALA A 469 -4.80 0.59 2.53
C ALA A 469 -5.46 -0.78 2.46
N LYS A 470 -5.80 -1.21 1.24
CA LYS A 470 -6.07 -2.60 0.89
C LYS A 470 -4.79 -3.16 0.26
N LEU A 471 -4.31 -4.29 0.73
CA LEU A 471 -3.03 -4.84 0.28
C LEU A 471 -2.98 -6.37 0.41
N PHE A 472 -2.09 -6.98 -0.35
CA PHE A 472 -1.72 -8.37 -0.15
C PHE A 472 -0.62 -8.43 0.92
N GLY A 473 -0.91 -9.05 2.07
CA GLY A 473 -0.09 -8.95 3.27
C GLY A 473 -0.40 -10.07 4.27
N GLY A 474 -0.65 -9.68 5.52
CA GLY A 474 -0.96 -10.60 6.62
C GLY A 474 0.12 -10.60 7.68
N GLN A 475 0.53 -11.80 8.14
CA GLN A 475 1.68 -11.95 9.05
C GLN A 475 2.88 -11.18 8.50
N GLY A 476 3.52 -10.38 9.33
CA GLY A 476 4.67 -9.55 8.97
C GLY A 476 4.33 -8.14 8.47
N THR A 477 3.06 -7.83 8.20
CA THR A 477 2.67 -6.50 7.70
C THR A 477 2.85 -5.41 8.76
N ILE A 478 2.27 -5.56 9.97
CA ILE A 478 2.36 -4.62 11.09
C ILE A 478 2.33 -5.33 12.45
N ASN A 479 3.03 -6.43 12.61
CA ASN A 479 3.01 -7.21 13.88
C ASN A 479 3.49 -6.41 15.10
N VAL A 480 4.22 -5.33 14.89
CA VAL A 480 4.87 -4.52 15.93
C VAL A 480 4.57 -3.04 15.73
N PRO A 481 4.76 -2.18 16.74
CA PRO A 481 4.49 -0.75 16.63
C PRO A 481 5.20 -0.12 15.44
N SER A 482 4.43 0.45 14.51
CA SER A 482 4.91 0.93 13.20
C SER A 482 4.60 2.40 12.93
N TRP A 483 4.23 3.16 13.95
CA TRP A 483 3.98 4.60 13.87
C TRP A 483 5.27 5.41 13.74
N SER A 484 5.24 6.45 12.90
CA SER A 484 6.26 7.50 12.94
C SER A 484 6.18 8.28 14.26
N PRO A 485 7.32 8.79 14.78
CA PRO A 485 7.36 9.48 16.07
C PRO A 485 6.45 10.72 16.14
N ASP A 486 6.14 11.35 15.01
CA ASP A 486 5.25 12.50 14.89
C ASP A 486 3.76 12.13 14.73
N SER A 487 3.42 10.83 14.81
CA SER A 487 2.05 10.30 14.65
C SER A 487 1.39 10.55 13.30
N LYS A 488 2.15 10.90 12.26
CA LYS A 488 1.60 11.28 10.96
C LYS A 488 1.66 10.19 9.91
N LYS A 489 2.48 9.17 10.12
CA LYS A 489 2.72 8.11 9.15
C LYS A 489 2.76 6.74 9.81
N LEU A 490 2.46 5.74 9.00
CA LEU A 490 2.66 4.34 9.32
C LEU A 490 3.70 3.75 8.38
N ALA A 491 4.50 2.80 8.87
CA ALA A 491 5.28 1.90 8.04
C ALA A 491 4.64 0.52 8.04
N PHE A 492 4.68 -0.18 6.92
CA PHE A 492 4.15 -1.54 6.79
C PHE A 492 4.85 -2.29 5.67
N VAL A 493 4.66 -3.60 5.62
CA VAL A 493 5.14 -4.44 4.53
C VAL A 493 3.96 -5.04 3.77
N SER A 494 3.99 -4.93 2.45
CA SER A 494 3.13 -5.66 1.54
C SER A 494 3.92 -6.69 0.75
N TYR A 495 3.23 -7.68 0.18
CA TYR A 495 3.83 -8.77 -0.56
C TYR A 495 3.29 -8.85 -1.98
N GLN A 496 4.07 -9.48 -2.86
CA GLN A 496 3.63 -9.82 -4.21
C GLN A 496 4.35 -11.06 -4.72
N TRP A 497 3.62 -11.92 -5.45
CA TRP A 497 4.16 -13.07 -6.12
C TRP A 497 4.31 -12.76 -7.62
N LEU A 498 5.54 -12.69 -8.09
CA LEU A 498 5.83 -12.44 -9.50
C LEU A 498 6.28 -13.73 -10.19
N ALA A 499 5.66 -14.00 -11.34
CA ALA A 499 6.09 -15.07 -12.24
C ALA A 499 7.36 -14.67 -13.00
N HIS A 500 8.23 -15.61 -13.25
CA HIS A 500 9.45 -15.46 -14.07
C HIS A 500 9.30 -16.13 -15.43
#